data_1dbb12c429de7b4ae5dcd3e80dd6b2a7
#
_entry.id   1dbb12c429de7b4ae5dcd3e80dd6b2a7
#
_cell.length_a   1.000
_cell.length_b   1.000
_cell.length_c   1.000
_cell.angle_alpha   90.00
_cell.angle_beta   90.00
_cell.angle_gamma   90.00
#
_symmetry.space_group_name_H-M   'P 1'
#
loop_
_entity.id
_entity.type
_entity.pdbx_description
1 polymer ?
#
loop_
_entity_poly.entity_id
_entity_poly.type
_entity_poly.pdbx_seq_one_letter_code
_entity_poly.pdbx_strand_id
1 'polypeptide(L)'
;MITVIANLKGGTGKSTVTFNLAVWLRAAGRRTTVIDLDPQRTLSDAAALRAEVGIEPSIRVQAGTFQDVNLPEDAEEIIIDVGTADLGSFKQAIMIADRILIPVTPSQADIWSTQRFVAFLYKNTHGNPPESITFLN
;
A
#
# COMPACT_ATOMS: atom_id res chain seq x y z
N MET A 1 2.53 0.72 13.09
CA MET A 1 3.51 0.77 11.98
C MET A 1 2.80 1.11 10.67
N ILE A 2 3.35 2.01 9.89
CA ILE A 2 2.81 2.41 8.59
C ILE A 2 3.62 1.74 7.49
N THR A 3 2.98 0.83 6.76
CA THR A 3 3.57 0.13 5.63
C THR A 3 2.90 0.59 4.33
N VAL A 4 3.67 1.12 3.40
CA VAL A 4 3.18 1.54 2.09
C VAL A 4 3.53 0.47 1.05
N ILE A 5 2.55 0.07 0.25
CA ILE A 5 2.75 -0.84 -0.87
C ILE A 5 2.79 0.02 -2.14
N ALA A 6 3.93 0.12 -2.77
CA ALA A 6 4.13 1.06 -3.87
C ALA A 6 5.07 0.53 -4.96
N ASN A 7 4.84 0.94 -6.18
CA ASN A 7 5.76 0.86 -7.31
C ASN A 7 5.31 1.90 -8.35
N LEU A 8 6.24 2.42 -9.13
CA LEU A 8 5.92 3.34 -10.24
C LEU A 8 5.17 2.66 -11.38
N LYS A 9 5.37 1.37 -11.57
CA LYS A 9 4.67 0.59 -12.59
C LYS A 9 3.35 0.04 -12.07
N GLY A 10 2.29 0.16 -12.86
CA GLY A 10 1.01 -0.50 -12.62
C GLY A 10 1.07 -2.01 -12.90
N GLY A 11 0.10 -2.77 -12.38
CA GLY A 11 -0.02 -4.20 -12.64
C GLY A 11 1.03 -5.08 -11.95
N THR A 12 1.72 -4.58 -10.92
CA THR A 12 2.69 -5.35 -10.14
C THR A 12 2.07 -6.16 -9.00
N GLY A 13 0.74 -6.08 -8.84
CA GLY A 13 0.02 -6.81 -7.80
C GLY A 13 -0.06 -6.08 -6.46
N LYS A 14 0.11 -4.76 -6.42
CA LYS A 14 0.06 -3.96 -5.19
C LYS A 14 -1.20 -4.20 -4.36
N SER A 15 -2.37 -4.04 -4.98
CA SER A 15 -3.65 -4.22 -4.27
C SER A 15 -3.86 -5.64 -3.79
N THR A 16 -3.43 -6.65 -4.55
CA THR A 16 -3.49 -8.05 -4.12
C THR A 16 -2.59 -8.30 -2.91
N VAL A 17 -1.38 -7.80 -2.93
CA VAL A 17 -0.43 -7.91 -1.79
C VAL A 17 -1.00 -7.19 -0.57
N THR A 18 -1.51 -5.98 -0.75
CA THR A 18 -2.12 -5.19 0.32
C THR A 18 -3.27 -5.94 0.99
N PHE A 19 -4.17 -6.49 0.18
CA PHE A 19 -5.34 -7.22 0.68
C PHE A 19 -4.93 -8.48 1.46
N ASN A 20 -4.05 -9.29 0.90
CA ASN A 20 -3.60 -10.52 1.56
C ASN A 20 -2.82 -10.24 2.84
N LEU A 21 -1.98 -9.21 2.85
CA LEU A 21 -1.25 -8.78 4.05
C LEU A 21 -2.23 -8.32 5.14
N ALA A 22 -3.24 -7.55 4.78
CA ALA A 22 -4.26 -7.10 5.72
C ALA A 22 -5.05 -8.28 6.32
N VAL A 23 -5.46 -9.23 5.50
CA VAL A 23 -6.15 -10.45 5.97
C VAL A 23 -5.25 -11.23 6.94
N TRP A 24 -3.98 -11.42 6.60
CA TRP A 24 -3.03 -12.15 7.42
C TRP A 24 -2.82 -11.47 8.78
N LEU A 25 -2.60 -10.15 8.80
CA LEU A 25 -2.41 -9.38 10.04
C LEU A 25 -3.66 -9.42 10.92
N ARG A 26 -4.84 -9.28 10.32
CA ARG A 26 -6.11 -9.38 11.06
C ARG A 26 -6.31 -10.78 11.63
N ALA A 27 -6.02 -11.82 10.87
CA ALA A 27 -6.08 -13.20 11.36
C ALA A 27 -5.10 -13.47 12.50
N ALA A 28 -3.95 -12.77 12.51
CA ALA A 28 -2.98 -12.82 13.60
C ALA A 28 -3.37 -11.96 14.82
N GLY A 29 -4.56 -11.36 14.82
CA GLY A 29 -5.07 -10.56 15.93
C GLY A 29 -4.60 -9.10 15.96
N ARG A 30 -3.91 -8.62 14.91
CA ARG A 30 -3.43 -7.23 14.85
C ARG A 30 -4.57 -6.28 14.46
N ARG A 31 -4.69 -5.16 15.15
CA ARG A 31 -5.62 -4.08 14.77
C ARG A 31 -5.10 -3.38 13.52
N THR A 32 -5.60 -3.80 12.37
CA THR A 32 -5.12 -3.38 11.05
C THR A 32 -6.16 -2.55 10.34
N THR A 33 -5.73 -1.44 9.75
CA THR A 33 -6.54 -0.60 8.84
C THR A 33 -5.82 -0.48 7.51
N VAL A 34 -6.56 -0.59 6.42
CA VAL A 34 -6.09 -0.34 5.06
C VAL A 34 -6.54 1.05 4.62
N ILE A 35 -5.62 1.78 4.02
CA ILE A 35 -5.89 3.06 3.36
C ILE A 35 -5.76 2.82 1.85
N ASP A 36 -6.87 2.95 1.13
CA ASP A 36 -6.93 2.77 -0.33
C ASP A 36 -6.89 4.15 -1.00
N LEU A 37 -5.71 4.52 -1.49
CA LEU A 37 -5.50 5.79 -2.21
C LEU A 37 -5.57 5.61 -3.73
N ASP A 38 -5.85 4.39 -4.22
CA ASP A 38 -6.02 4.15 -5.64
C ASP A 38 -7.43 4.60 -6.08
N PRO A 39 -7.54 5.46 -7.09
CA PRO A 39 -8.85 5.89 -7.62
C PRO A 39 -9.74 4.73 -8.13
N GLN A 40 -9.16 3.59 -8.48
CA GLN A 40 -9.91 2.40 -8.91
C GLN A 40 -10.71 1.73 -7.79
N ARG A 41 -10.36 1.98 -6.52
CA ARG A 41 -11.10 1.47 -5.34
C ARG A 41 -11.20 -0.05 -5.25
N THR A 42 -10.29 -0.79 -5.84
CA THR A 42 -10.29 -2.26 -5.87
C THR A 42 -10.32 -2.88 -4.48
N LEU A 43 -9.57 -2.32 -3.52
CA LEU A 43 -9.53 -2.82 -2.15
C LEU A 43 -10.83 -2.55 -1.40
N SER A 44 -11.43 -1.39 -1.59
CA SER A 44 -12.70 -1.02 -0.98
C SER A 44 -13.81 -1.95 -1.43
N ASP A 45 -13.87 -2.26 -2.72
CA ASP A 45 -14.85 -3.18 -3.30
C ASP A 45 -14.65 -4.60 -2.78
N ALA A 46 -13.41 -5.08 -2.72
CA ALA A 46 -13.07 -6.41 -2.21
C ALA A 46 -13.42 -6.56 -0.73
N ALA A 47 -13.15 -5.54 0.09
CA ALA A 47 -13.49 -5.54 1.50
C ALA A 47 -15.01 -5.52 1.73
N ALA A 48 -15.75 -4.74 0.94
CA ALA A 48 -17.21 -4.68 0.98
C ALA A 48 -17.84 -6.03 0.62
N LEU A 49 -17.38 -6.66 -0.46
CA LEU A 49 -17.85 -7.99 -0.87
C LEU A 49 -17.55 -9.04 0.20
N ARG A 50 -16.36 -9.01 0.78
CA ARG A 50 -15.97 -9.92 1.87
C ARG A 50 -16.91 -9.81 3.07
N ALA A 51 -17.27 -8.59 3.47
CA ALA A 51 -18.21 -8.34 4.56
C ALA A 51 -19.62 -8.81 4.20
N GLU A 52 -20.08 -8.57 2.98
CA GLU A 52 -21.41 -8.97 2.50
C GLU A 52 -21.59 -10.50 2.53
N VAL A 53 -20.58 -11.25 2.12
CA VAL A 53 -20.65 -12.74 2.12
C VAL A 53 -20.23 -13.34 3.47
N GLY A 54 -19.92 -12.54 4.48
CA GLY A 54 -19.62 -13.00 5.84
C GLY A 54 -18.29 -13.70 6.02
N ILE A 55 -17.29 -13.43 5.19
CA ILE A 55 -15.96 -14.03 5.31
C ILE A 55 -15.13 -13.26 6.34
N GLU A 56 -14.68 -13.94 7.38
CA GLU A 56 -13.80 -13.41 8.42
C GLU A 56 -12.30 -13.67 8.10
N PRO A 57 -11.37 -12.84 8.62
CA PRO A 57 -11.64 -11.57 9.30
C PRO A 57 -12.11 -10.48 8.35
N SER A 58 -12.93 -9.57 8.86
CA SER A 58 -13.31 -8.36 8.12
C SER A 58 -12.11 -7.41 7.98
N ILE A 59 -12.06 -6.66 6.89
CA ILE A 59 -11.01 -5.70 6.61
C ILE A 59 -11.59 -4.28 6.69
N ARG A 60 -11.02 -3.46 7.55
CA ARG A 60 -11.36 -2.04 7.64
C ARG A 60 -10.60 -1.29 6.55
N VAL A 61 -11.32 -0.65 5.64
CA VAL A 61 -10.75 0.14 4.55
C VAL A 61 -11.28 1.57 4.60
N GLN A 62 -10.37 2.53 4.52
CA GLN A 62 -10.69 3.93 4.22
C GLN A 62 -10.19 4.23 2.81
N ALA A 63 -10.97 4.93 2.02
CA ALA A 63 -10.65 5.25 0.63
C ALA A 63 -10.79 6.75 0.37
N GLY A 64 -9.93 7.29 -0.47
CA GLY A 64 -9.93 8.71 -0.79
C GLY A 64 -8.58 9.19 -1.29
N THR A 65 -8.39 10.50 -1.28
CA THR A 65 -7.05 11.09 -1.38
C THR A 65 -6.37 11.06 0.00
N PHE A 66 -5.09 11.34 0.04
CA PHE A 66 -4.36 11.40 1.32
C PHE A 66 -4.97 12.41 2.30
N GLN A 67 -5.60 13.46 1.79
CA GLN A 67 -6.25 14.50 2.61
C GLN A 67 -7.61 14.07 3.15
N ASP A 68 -8.28 13.12 2.49
CA ASP A 68 -9.62 12.66 2.87
C ASP A 68 -9.60 11.57 3.93
N VAL A 69 -8.47 10.88 4.11
CA VAL A 69 -8.34 9.75 5.02
C VAL A 69 -7.73 10.17 6.34
N ASN A 70 -8.11 9.47 7.41
CA ASN A 70 -7.55 9.67 8.73
C ASN A 70 -6.75 8.45 9.15
N LEU A 71 -5.55 8.67 9.67
CA LEU A 71 -4.75 7.59 10.25
C LEU A 71 -5.32 7.26 11.64
N PRO A 72 -5.90 6.06 11.84
CA PRO A 72 -6.53 5.74 13.12
C PRO A 72 -5.48 5.50 14.21
N GLU A 73 -5.65 6.20 15.32
CA GLU A 73 -4.73 6.10 16.48
C GLU A 73 -4.77 4.72 17.14
N ASP A 74 -5.89 4.01 17.03
CA ASP A 74 -6.09 2.69 17.61
C ASP A 74 -5.51 1.55 16.76
N ALA A 75 -5.04 1.83 15.53
CA ALA A 75 -4.46 0.82 14.67
C ALA A 75 -3.00 0.52 15.07
N GLU A 76 -2.68 -0.76 15.19
CA GLU A 76 -1.29 -1.22 15.34
C GLU A 76 -0.57 -1.26 13.99
N GLU A 77 -1.33 -1.57 12.93
CA GLU A 77 -0.84 -1.65 11.56
C GLU A 77 -1.72 -0.82 10.63
N ILE A 78 -1.09 0.05 9.87
CA ILE A 78 -1.74 0.80 8.79
C ILE A 78 -1.04 0.40 7.49
N ILE A 79 -1.81 -0.12 6.55
CA ILE A 79 -1.30 -0.50 5.23
C ILE A 79 -1.88 0.46 4.20
N ILE A 80 -1.02 1.13 3.45
CA ILE A 80 -1.43 2.10 2.45
C ILE A 80 -1.16 1.53 1.06
N ASP A 81 -2.22 1.35 0.28
CA ASP A 81 -2.14 1.02 -1.14
C ASP A 81 -2.16 2.30 -1.96
N VAL A 82 -1.12 2.54 -2.72
CA VAL A 82 -0.98 3.78 -3.47
C VAL A 82 -0.39 3.51 -4.85
N GLY A 83 -1.00 4.13 -5.85
CA GLY A 83 -0.53 4.13 -7.23
C GLY A 83 -0.07 5.52 -7.66
N THR A 84 0.37 5.63 -8.91
CA THR A 84 0.89 6.89 -9.48
C THR A 84 -0.20 7.77 -10.09
N ALA A 85 -1.45 7.33 -10.11
CA ALA A 85 -2.57 8.11 -10.64
C ALA A 85 -2.81 9.42 -9.85
N ASP A 86 -2.55 9.40 -8.54
CA ASP A 86 -2.52 10.58 -7.67
C ASP A 86 -1.11 10.74 -7.09
N LEU A 87 -0.26 11.46 -7.80
CA LEU A 87 1.13 11.64 -7.41
C LEU A 87 1.29 12.42 -6.09
N GLY A 88 0.37 13.31 -5.78
CA GLY A 88 0.35 14.05 -4.51
C GLY A 88 0.17 13.12 -3.33
N SER A 89 -0.86 12.29 -3.35
CA SER A 89 -1.10 11.26 -2.32
C SER A 89 0.05 10.25 -2.25
N PHE A 90 0.61 9.86 -3.40
CA PHE A 90 1.75 8.97 -3.48
C PHE A 90 2.97 9.50 -2.71
N LYS A 91 3.35 10.74 -2.95
CA LYS A 91 4.48 11.39 -2.26
C LYS A 91 4.22 11.54 -0.76
N GLN A 92 3.01 11.94 -0.38
CA GLN A 92 2.62 12.09 1.03
C GLN A 92 2.66 10.75 1.77
N ALA A 93 2.17 9.67 1.16
CA ALA A 93 2.22 8.34 1.75
C ALA A 93 3.67 7.88 2.00
N ILE A 94 4.56 8.10 1.03
CA ILE A 94 5.99 7.76 1.17
C ILE A 94 6.62 8.54 2.33
N MET A 95 6.28 9.81 2.50
CA MET A 95 6.87 10.65 3.55
C MET A 95 6.52 10.20 4.98
N ILE A 96 5.36 9.57 5.17
CA ILE A 96 4.94 9.08 6.49
C ILE A 96 5.21 7.59 6.71
N ALA A 97 5.70 6.88 5.71
CA ALA A 97 5.93 5.44 5.80
C ALA A 97 7.05 5.09 6.78
N ASP A 98 6.83 4.09 7.61
CA ASP A 98 7.89 3.41 8.36
C ASP A 98 8.60 2.39 7.46
N ARG A 99 7.85 1.80 6.54
CA ARG A 99 8.33 0.78 5.61
C ARG A 99 7.63 0.89 4.26
N ILE A 100 8.36 0.59 3.19
CA ILE A 100 7.81 0.47 1.85
C ILE A 100 8.02 -0.97 1.34
N LEU A 101 6.95 -1.62 0.90
CA LEU A 101 7.01 -2.90 0.21
C LEU A 101 6.85 -2.65 -1.29
N ILE A 102 7.78 -3.16 -2.07
CA ILE A 102 7.86 -2.93 -3.52
C ILE A 102 7.71 -4.27 -4.24
N PRO A 103 6.48 -4.63 -4.68
CA PRO A 103 6.28 -5.84 -5.48
C PRO A 103 6.85 -5.63 -6.88
N VAL A 104 7.63 -6.60 -7.34
CA VAL A 104 8.30 -6.57 -8.65
C VAL A 104 7.95 -7.84 -9.40
N THR A 105 7.46 -7.71 -10.64
CA THR A 105 7.30 -8.87 -11.52
C THR A 105 8.64 -9.18 -12.20
N PRO A 106 8.93 -10.46 -12.51
CA PRO A 106 10.25 -10.86 -13.03
C PRO A 106 10.38 -10.56 -14.53
N SER A 107 10.43 -9.28 -14.88
CA SER A 107 10.71 -8.82 -16.25
C SER A 107 11.78 -7.73 -16.24
N GLN A 108 12.52 -7.59 -17.33
CA GLN A 108 13.55 -6.57 -17.44
C GLN A 108 12.97 -5.15 -17.29
N ALA A 109 11.80 -4.91 -17.88
CA ALA A 109 11.11 -3.62 -17.78
C ALA A 109 10.70 -3.30 -16.33
N ASP A 110 10.30 -4.30 -15.57
CA ASP A 110 9.90 -4.12 -14.17
C ASP A 110 11.10 -3.87 -13.27
N ILE A 111 12.23 -4.53 -13.55
CA ILE A 111 13.50 -4.27 -12.85
C ILE A 111 13.93 -2.82 -13.09
N TRP A 112 13.90 -2.33 -14.32
CA TRP A 112 14.24 -0.94 -14.64
C TRP A 112 13.28 0.07 -13.98
N SER A 113 11.98 -0.24 -13.98
CA SER A 113 10.97 0.58 -13.30
C SER A 113 11.23 0.65 -11.79
N THR A 114 11.61 -0.46 -11.17
CA THR A 114 11.95 -0.52 -9.75
C THR A 114 13.20 0.29 -9.44
N GLN A 115 14.22 0.24 -10.27
CA GLN A 115 15.41 1.07 -10.12
C GLN A 115 15.08 2.56 -10.18
N ARG A 116 14.19 2.97 -11.09
CA ARG A 116 13.69 4.36 -11.15
C ARG A 116 12.90 4.74 -9.90
N PHE A 117 12.12 3.80 -9.38
CA PHE A 117 11.36 4.01 -8.16
C PHE A 117 12.27 4.22 -6.94
N VAL A 118 13.32 3.42 -6.80
CA VAL A 118 14.31 3.59 -5.73
C VAL A 118 14.97 4.98 -5.83
N ALA A 119 15.37 5.39 -7.03
CA ALA A 119 15.91 6.74 -7.25
C ALA A 119 14.90 7.84 -6.88
N PHE A 120 13.63 7.65 -7.22
CA PHE A 120 12.53 8.53 -6.85
C PHE A 120 12.36 8.64 -5.32
N LEU A 121 12.46 7.51 -4.60
CA LEU A 121 12.40 7.50 -3.13
C LEU A 121 13.53 8.35 -2.53
N TYR A 122 14.75 8.15 -2.96
CA TYR A 122 15.89 8.94 -2.48
C TYR A 122 15.71 10.44 -2.74
N LYS A 123 15.26 10.79 -3.93
CA LYS A 123 15.02 12.19 -4.31
C LYS A 123 13.94 12.85 -3.44
N ASN A 124 12.83 12.17 -3.19
CA ASN A 124 11.67 12.74 -2.49
C ASN A 124 11.75 12.61 -0.96
N THR A 125 12.75 11.95 -0.43
CA THR A 125 13.01 11.80 1.01
C THR A 125 14.33 12.46 1.45
N HIS A 126 14.87 13.35 0.63
CA HIS A 126 16.14 14.04 0.88
C HIS A 126 17.31 13.08 1.18
N GLY A 127 17.36 11.96 0.46
CA GLY A 127 18.41 10.96 0.61
C GLY A 127 18.24 10.02 1.80
N ASN A 128 17.12 10.09 2.51
CA ASN A 128 16.83 9.27 3.68
C ASN A 128 15.48 8.53 3.55
N PRO A 129 15.35 7.57 2.61
CA PRO A 129 14.12 6.82 2.42
C PRO A 129 13.83 5.92 3.62
N PRO A 130 12.54 5.59 3.88
CA PRO A 130 12.19 4.57 4.86
C PRO A 130 12.73 3.20 4.45
N GLU A 131 12.69 2.24 5.37
CA GLU A 131 13.05 0.85 5.06
C GLU A 131 12.28 0.38 3.82
N SER A 132 12.99 -0.08 2.80
CA SER A 132 12.39 -0.48 1.54
C SER A 132 12.74 -1.93 1.22
N ILE A 133 11.70 -2.74 1.02
CA ILE A 133 11.81 -4.18 0.77
C ILE A 133 11.23 -4.46 -0.60
N THR A 134 12.09 -4.90 -1.53
CA THR A 134 11.65 -5.41 -2.83
C THR A 134 11.46 -6.91 -2.77
N PHE A 135 10.46 -7.42 -3.45
CA PHE A 135 10.22 -8.86 -3.55
C PHE A 135 9.60 -9.22 -4.90
N LEU A 136 9.87 -10.42 -5.35
CA LEU A 136 9.28 -10.95 -6.58
C LEU A 136 7.84 -11.38 -6.32
N ASN A 137 6.97 -10.97 -7.22
CA ASN A 137 5.54 -11.25 -7.12
C ASN A 137 5.00 -11.89 -8.41
#